data_aebda1343cf16d76bcc33ea21d7fae3f
#
_entry.id   aebda1343cf16d76bcc33ea21d7fae3f
#
_cell.length_a   1.000
_cell.length_b   1.000
_cell.length_c   1.000
_cell.angle_alpha   90.00
_cell.angle_beta   90.00
_cell.angle_gamma   90.00
#
_symmetry.space_group_name_H-M   'P 1'
#
loop_
_entity.id
_entity.type
_entity.pdbx_description
1 polymer ?
#
loop_
_entity_poly.entity_id
_entity_poly.type
_entity_poly.pdbx_seq_one_letter_code
_entity_poly.pdbx_strand_id
1 'polypeptide(L)'
;MPVFKTNLDIRQNQLMNAVLHNLPDFPQNPVEGQLYFNSAQFKAYIWNGTHWIPWGSSSSGGGSEVRQFITTILNPSPGSGAIMIRLYEDLIGVRVDAHFSTEDKVYFNIETRGNVNQAGTNITDRPIAATYDGSEYTTIDHPGLDMDDWLYLSIASGSGDDDTPGEGGATGRTGTEPPAGGGEVLGVLTVILTCTVY
;
A
#
# COMPACT_ATOMS: atom_id res chain seq x y z
N MET A 1 25.23 -31.16 29.20
CA MET A 1 24.05 -30.33 29.14
C MET A 1 22.82 -31.22 29.20
N PRO A 2 21.85 -31.06 30.14
CA PRO A 2 20.68 -31.93 30.17
C PRO A 2 19.86 -31.73 28.93
N VAL A 3 19.44 -32.80 28.26
CA VAL A 3 18.57 -32.78 27.10
C VAL A 3 17.25 -33.42 27.51
N PHE A 4 16.16 -32.63 27.45
CA PHE A 4 14.82 -33.17 27.66
C PHE A 4 14.35 -33.79 26.35
N LYS A 5 14.03 -35.08 26.38
CA LYS A 5 13.53 -35.85 25.20
C LYS A 5 12.01 -35.99 25.19
N THR A 6 11.32 -35.41 26.17
CA THR A 6 9.86 -35.41 26.33
C THR A 6 9.39 -34.02 26.67
N ASN A 7 8.07 -33.78 26.55
CA ASN A 7 7.48 -32.51 26.92
C ASN A 7 7.78 -32.19 28.39
N LEU A 8 8.13 -30.93 28.67
CA LEU A 8 8.31 -30.41 30.02
C LEU A 8 6.97 -29.83 30.51
N ASP A 9 6.32 -30.49 31.46
CA ASP A 9 5.14 -29.98 32.15
C ASP A 9 5.58 -29.17 33.37
N ILE A 10 5.41 -27.85 33.29
CA ILE A 10 5.78 -26.92 34.39
C ILE A 10 4.60 -26.58 35.32
N ARG A 11 3.41 -27.16 35.12
CA ARG A 11 2.24 -27.05 36.00
C ARG A 11 1.94 -25.63 36.51
N GLN A 12 1.77 -24.69 35.58
CA GLN A 12 1.55 -23.26 35.83
C GLN A 12 2.72 -22.50 36.48
N ASN A 13 3.90 -23.10 36.60
CA ASN A 13 5.10 -22.37 37.00
C ASN A 13 5.68 -21.61 35.81
N GLN A 14 6.45 -20.57 36.10
CA GLN A 14 7.11 -19.75 35.10
C GLN A 14 8.47 -20.32 34.68
N LEU A 15 8.81 -20.20 33.41
CA LEU A 15 10.19 -20.35 32.95
C LEU A 15 10.90 -19.01 33.13
N MET A 16 11.76 -18.93 34.14
CA MET A 16 12.57 -17.72 34.38
C MET A 16 13.85 -17.77 33.54
N ASN A 17 14.22 -16.63 32.96
CA ASN A 17 15.42 -16.47 32.14
C ASN A 17 15.48 -17.43 30.93
N ALA A 18 14.33 -17.80 30.37
CA ALA A 18 14.28 -18.58 29.15
C ALA A 18 14.84 -17.77 27.97
N VAL A 19 15.72 -18.40 27.20
CA VAL A 19 16.26 -17.81 25.96
C VAL A 19 15.69 -18.59 24.78
N LEU A 20 15.12 -17.89 23.80
CA LEU A 20 14.68 -18.52 22.56
C LEU A 20 15.88 -18.99 21.76
N HIS A 21 15.67 -20.01 20.93
CA HIS A 21 16.69 -20.48 20.00
C HIS A 21 17.12 -19.32 19.08
N ASN A 22 18.35 -18.86 19.24
CA ASN A 22 18.88 -17.68 18.56
C ASN A 22 19.65 -18.09 17.30
N LEU A 23 19.13 -17.75 16.12
CA LEU A 23 19.71 -18.13 14.82
C LEU A 23 19.66 -16.91 13.88
N PRO A 24 20.65 -16.77 12.96
CA PRO A 24 20.62 -15.73 11.94
C PRO A 24 19.58 -16.04 10.84
N ASP A 25 19.30 -17.31 10.59
CA ASP A 25 18.40 -17.80 9.54
C ASP A 25 17.22 -18.59 10.12
N PHE A 26 16.19 -18.78 9.29
CA PHE A 26 15.02 -19.57 9.67
C PHE A 26 15.37 -21.03 9.93
N PRO A 27 14.93 -21.64 11.07
CA PRO A 27 15.12 -23.07 11.33
C PRO A 27 14.59 -23.94 10.21
N GLN A 28 15.36 -24.99 9.87
CA GLN A 28 14.92 -26.02 8.92
C GLN A 28 13.97 -26.99 9.60
N ASN A 29 12.92 -27.44 8.88
CA ASN A 29 11.90 -28.38 9.36
C ASN A 29 11.26 -27.94 10.69
N PRO A 30 10.64 -26.75 10.75
CA PRO A 30 10.01 -26.26 11.97
C PRO A 30 8.76 -27.08 12.33
N VAL A 31 8.42 -27.08 13.62
CA VAL A 31 7.20 -27.68 14.14
C VAL A 31 6.20 -26.56 14.44
N GLU A 32 4.92 -26.78 14.18
CA GLU A 32 3.86 -25.82 14.50
C GLU A 32 3.93 -25.38 15.96
N GLY A 33 3.87 -24.06 16.19
CA GLY A 33 4.06 -23.45 17.51
C GLY A 33 5.52 -23.25 17.92
N GLN A 34 6.50 -23.64 17.09
CA GLN A 34 7.91 -23.41 17.39
C GLN A 34 8.23 -21.92 17.41
N LEU A 35 8.96 -21.51 18.44
CA LEU A 35 9.46 -20.13 18.63
C LEU A 35 10.97 -20.07 18.41
N TYR A 36 11.46 -19.02 17.76
CA TYR A 36 12.88 -18.70 17.69
C TYR A 36 13.10 -17.18 17.62
N PHE A 37 14.32 -16.74 17.89
CA PHE A 37 14.75 -15.36 17.72
C PHE A 37 15.70 -15.25 16.53
N ASN A 38 15.34 -14.43 15.53
CA ASN A 38 16.21 -14.15 14.40
C ASN A 38 17.20 -13.03 14.78
N SER A 39 18.47 -13.38 14.90
CA SER A 39 19.52 -12.43 15.31
C SER A 39 19.92 -11.44 14.21
N ALA A 40 19.69 -11.77 12.94
CA ALA A 40 19.95 -10.85 11.83
C ALA A 40 18.88 -9.76 11.72
N GLN A 41 17.62 -10.11 12.01
CA GLN A 41 16.48 -9.20 11.93
C GLN A 41 16.06 -8.61 13.29
N PHE A 42 16.67 -9.09 14.40
CA PHE A 42 16.34 -8.71 15.78
C PHE A 42 14.85 -8.90 16.14
N LYS A 43 14.22 -9.97 15.62
CA LYS A 43 12.80 -10.28 15.81
C LYS A 43 12.62 -11.72 16.30
N ALA A 44 11.62 -11.93 17.16
CA ALA A 44 11.13 -13.27 17.49
C ALA A 44 10.07 -13.70 16.47
N TYR A 45 10.01 -15.01 16.19
CA TYR A 45 9.07 -15.60 15.25
C TYR A 45 8.41 -16.83 15.83
N ILE A 46 7.18 -17.10 15.39
CA ILE A 46 6.44 -18.35 15.65
C ILE A 46 6.10 -19.02 14.32
N TRP A 47 6.26 -20.34 14.23
CA TRP A 47 5.83 -21.13 13.07
C TRP A 47 4.35 -21.52 13.20
N ASN A 48 3.51 -21.15 12.22
CA ASN A 48 2.07 -21.44 12.21
C ASN A 48 1.68 -22.73 11.47
N GLY A 49 2.66 -23.57 11.12
CA GLY A 49 2.45 -24.78 10.31
C GLY A 49 2.76 -24.57 8.82
N THR A 50 2.77 -23.34 8.32
CA THR A 50 3.02 -23.01 6.90
C THR A 50 4.13 -21.99 6.69
N HIS A 51 4.23 -20.97 7.55
CA HIS A 51 5.25 -19.91 7.46
C HIS A 51 5.58 -19.32 8.84
N TRP A 52 6.70 -18.60 8.92
CA TRP A 52 7.13 -17.90 10.12
C TRP A 52 6.41 -16.56 10.25
N ILE A 53 5.73 -16.34 11.39
CA ILE A 53 5.03 -15.09 11.72
C ILE A 53 5.86 -14.34 12.75
N PRO A 54 6.14 -13.03 12.59
CA PRO A 54 6.79 -12.23 13.63
C PRO A 54 5.98 -12.25 14.93
N TRP A 55 6.65 -12.54 16.06
CA TRP A 55 6.03 -12.50 17.38
C TRP A 55 5.71 -11.06 17.77
N GLY A 56 4.46 -10.81 18.16
CA GLY A 56 4.01 -9.46 18.51
C GLY A 56 3.40 -8.69 17.35
N SER A 57 3.45 -9.21 16.11
CA SER A 57 2.49 -8.77 15.11
C SER A 57 1.12 -9.23 15.61
N SER A 58 0.21 -8.31 15.81
CA SER A 58 -1.16 -8.59 16.25
C SER A 58 -1.92 -9.34 15.16
N SER A 59 -1.61 -10.63 14.98
CA SER A 59 -2.41 -11.56 14.20
C SER A 59 -3.60 -12.02 15.05
N SER A 60 -4.39 -11.09 15.54
CA SER A 60 -5.75 -11.40 15.96
C SER A 60 -6.57 -11.66 14.69
N GLY A 61 -6.55 -12.94 14.26
CA GLY A 61 -7.43 -13.43 13.20
C GLY A 61 -7.15 -12.82 11.84
N GLY A 62 -6.24 -13.41 11.04
CA GLY A 62 -6.22 -13.36 9.56
C GLY A 62 -6.40 -12.04 8.83
N GLY A 63 -6.31 -10.90 9.47
CA GLY A 63 -6.39 -9.59 8.87
C GLY A 63 -4.99 -9.02 8.65
N SER A 64 -4.59 -8.83 7.42
CA SER A 64 -3.42 -8.02 7.08
C SER A 64 -3.53 -6.66 7.77
N GLU A 65 -2.46 -6.21 8.42
CA GLU A 65 -2.45 -4.88 9.02
C GLU A 65 -2.65 -3.84 7.93
N VAL A 66 -3.66 -2.99 8.10
CA VAL A 66 -4.03 -1.99 7.08
C VAL A 66 -3.39 -0.66 7.43
N ARG A 67 -2.74 -0.05 6.44
CA ARG A 67 -2.24 1.34 6.49
C ARG A 67 -3.04 2.20 5.54
N GLN A 68 -3.35 3.41 5.94
CA GLN A 68 -4.00 4.40 5.07
C GLN A 68 -3.15 5.67 5.01
N PHE A 69 -2.86 6.11 3.81
CA PHE A 69 -2.16 7.36 3.54
C PHE A 69 -3.13 8.33 2.89
N ILE A 70 -3.32 9.49 3.52
CA ILE A 70 -4.26 10.50 3.07
C ILE A 70 -3.49 11.73 2.63
N THR A 71 -3.77 12.20 1.43
CA THR A 71 -3.19 13.43 0.88
C THR A 71 -4.28 14.32 0.34
N THR A 72 -4.16 15.62 0.60
CA THR A 72 -5.09 16.63 0.09
C THR A 72 -4.31 17.70 -0.68
N ILE A 73 -4.76 18.00 -1.89
CA ILE A 73 -4.20 19.07 -2.74
C ILE A 73 -5.26 20.12 -2.97
N LEU A 74 -4.91 21.37 -2.68
CA LEU A 74 -5.77 22.52 -2.97
C LEU A 74 -5.48 23.02 -4.38
N ASN A 75 -6.55 23.27 -5.15
CA ASN A 75 -6.48 23.77 -6.52
C ASN A 75 -5.47 22.99 -7.37
N PRO A 76 -5.71 21.68 -7.57
CA PRO A 76 -4.79 20.82 -8.31
C PRO A 76 -4.65 21.32 -9.75
N SER A 77 -3.42 21.52 -10.21
CA SER A 77 -3.12 21.90 -11.58
C SER A 77 -2.21 20.87 -12.25
N PRO A 78 -2.34 20.66 -13.57
CA PRO A 78 -1.49 19.73 -14.30
C PRO A 78 0.00 19.98 -14.03
N GLY A 79 0.74 18.91 -13.73
CA GLY A 79 2.16 18.98 -13.37
C GLY A 79 2.44 19.35 -11.92
N SER A 80 1.42 19.74 -11.14
CA SER A 80 1.56 19.85 -9.67
C SER A 80 1.58 18.47 -9.02
N GLY A 81 2.08 18.41 -7.79
CA GLY A 81 2.09 17.17 -7.03
C GLY A 81 2.48 17.38 -5.58
N ALA A 82 2.37 16.34 -4.79
CA ALA A 82 2.69 16.36 -3.38
C ALA A 82 3.37 15.06 -2.94
N ILE A 83 4.33 15.17 -2.04
CA ILE A 83 4.85 14.02 -1.32
C ILE A 83 3.76 13.56 -0.36
N MET A 84 3.37 12.28 -0.46
CA MET A 84 2.44 11.68 0.49
C MET A 84 3.19 11.26 1.76
N ILE A 85 4.18 10.38 1.64
CA ILE A 85 4.97 9.87 2.76
C ILE A 85 6.25 9.19 2.24
N ARG A 86 7.24 9.01 3.14
CA ARG A 86 8.31 8.02 2.98
C ARG A 86 7.90 6.74 3.68
N LEU A 87 8.07 5.61 3.01
CA LEU A 87 7.73 4.31 3.56
C LEU A 87 8.81 3.81 4.53
N TYR A 88 8.39 3.20 5.62
CA TYR A 88 9.26 2.62 6.63
C TYR A 88 9.12 1.09 6.73
N GLU A 89 8.30 0.52 5.88
CA GLU A 89 8.02 -0.92 5.78
C GLU A 89 7.56 -1.26 4.37
N ASP A 90 7.73 -2.52 3.97
CA ASP A 90 7.22 -3.01 2.69
C ASP A 90 5.70 -3.17 2.77
N LEU A 91 5.00 -2.64 1.76
CA LEU A 91 3.54 -2.62 1.72
C LEU A 91 3.02 -3.14 0.38
N ILE A 92 1.76 -3.56 0.36
CA ILE A 92 1.00 -3.83 -0.86
C ILE A 92 -0.15 -2.84 -0.94
N GLY A 93 -0.20 -2.07 -2.00
CA GLY A 93 -1.34 -1.22 -2.32
C GLY A 93 -2.55 -2.06 -2.71
N VAL A 94 -3.68 -1.86 -2.05
CA VAL A 94 -4.91 -2.65 -2.30
C VAL A 94 -6.07 -1.81 -2.82
N ARG A 95 -6.11 -0.52 -2.50
CA ARG A 95 -7.19 0.36 -2.92
C ARG A 95 -6.79 1.83 -2.91
N VAL A 96 -7.29 2.57 -3.89
CA VAL A 96 -7.25 4.03 -3.92
C VAL A 96 -8.66 4.58 -3.91
N ASP A 97 -9.00 5.40 -2.94
CA ASP A 97 -10.22 6.18 -2.89
C ASP A 97 -9.87 7.64 -3.21
N ALA A 98 -10.61 8.28 -4.08
CA ALA A 98 -10.36 9.66 -4.46
C ALA A 98 -11.67 10.46 -4.54
N HIS A 99 -11.62 11.71 -4.10
CA HIS A 99 -12.73 12.63 -4.15
C HIS A 99 -12.24 14.01 -4.60
N PHE A 100 -12.99 14.63 -5.48
CA PHE A 100 -12.77 16.03 -5.87
C PHE A 100 -13.98 16.90 -5.50
N SER A 101 -13.76 18.05 -4.90
CA SER A 101 -14.82 18.87 -4.27
C SER A 101 -15.71 19.63 -5.25
N THR A 102 -15.49 19.51 -6.56
CA THR A 102 -16.30 20.15 -7.61
C THR A 102 -16.76 19.12 -8.63
N GLU A 103 -17.73 19.48 -9.49
CA GLU A 103 -18.26 18.60 -10.54
C GLU A 103 -17.25 18.28 -11.66
N ASP A 104 -16.12 19.00 -11.70
CA ASP A 104 -15.02 18.70 -12.61
C ASP A 104 -14.34 17.39 -12.23
N LYS A 105 -13.60 16.82 -13.21
CA LYS A 105 -12.75 15.65 -12.97
C LYS A 105 -11.28 16.06 -12.89
N VAL A 106 -10.54 15.49 -11.95
CA VAL A 106 -9.08 15.64 -11.84
C VAL A 106 -8.43 14.28 -12.01
N TYR A 107 -7.46 14.21 -12.90
CA TYR A 107 -6.67 13.00 -13.12
C TYR A 107 -5.34 13.09 -12.39
N PHE A 108 -4.95 12.00 -11.73
CA PHE A 108 -3.71 11.95 -10.98
C PHE A 108 -3.06 10.57 -11.05
N ASN A 109 -1.77 10.51 -10.73
CA ASN A 109 -1.03 9.26 -10.53
C ASN A 109 -0.50 9.21 -9.10
N ILE A 110 -0.34 8.02 -8.58
CA ILE A 110 0.45 7.75 -7.39
C ILE A 110 1.72 7.04 -7.86
N GLU A 111 2.87 7.53 -7.46
CA GLU A 111 4.18 7.02 -7.88
C GLU A 111 4.98 6.57 -6.65
N THR A 112 5.75 5.49 -6.82
CA THR A 112 6.83 5.14 -5.90
C THR A 112 8.13 5.71 -6.44
N ARG A 113 8.92 6.37 -5.59
CA ARG A 113 10.18 7.03 -5.95
C ARG A 113 11.27 6.68 -4.96
N GLY A 114 12.37 6.10 -5.40
CA GLY A 114 13.56 5.92 -4.56
C GLY A 114 14.20 7.25 -4.15
N ASN A 115 13.94 8.32 -4.92
CA ASN A 115 14.34 9.68 -4.59
C ASN A 115 13.23 10.66 -4.99
N VAL A 116 12.83 11.53 -4.08
CA VAL A 116 11.74 12.51 -4.27
C VAL A 116 11.93 13.43 -5.48
N ASN A 117 13.15 13.71 -5.88
CA ASN A 117 13.49 14.60 -7.01
C ASN A 117 13.60 13.88 -8.37
N GLN A 118 13.34 12.59 -8.40
CA GLN A 118 13.37 11.78 -9.64
C GLN A 118 11.97 11.30 -9.97
N ALA A 119 11.75 11.02 -11.26
CA ALA A 119 10.53 10.34 -11.70
C ALA A 119 10.49 8.94 -11.10
N GLY A 120 9.29 8.54 -10.67
CA GLY A 120 9.03 7.24 -10.08
C GLY A 120 8.33 6.29 -11.03
N THR A 121 7.85 5.20 -10.47
CA THR A 121 6.99 4.24 -11.14
C THR A 121 5.56 4.44 -10.65
N ASN A 122 4.62 4.58 -11.58
CA ASN A 122 3.20 4.66 -11.23
C ASN A 122 2.73 3.32 -10.65
N ILE A 123 1.86 3.37 -9.64
CA ILE A 123 1.23 2.16 -9.09
C ILE A 123 0.07 1.65 -9.96
N THR A 124 -0.41 2.45 -10.89
CA THR A 124 -1.42 2.11 -11.90
C THR A 124 -0.93 2.44 -13.29
N ASP A 125 -1.30 1.63 -14.29
CA ASP A 125 -0.90 1.84 -15.70
C ASP A 125 -1.57 3.09 -16.32
N ARG A 126 -2.66 3.55 -15.72
CA ARG A 126 -3.41 4.73 -16.19
C ARG A 126 -3.63 5.72 -15.05
N PRO A 127 -3.74 7.03 -15.36
CA PRO A 127 -4.15 8.01 -14.37
C PRO A 127 -5.51 7.69 -13.77
N ILE A 128 -5.64 7.91 -12.47
CA ILE A 128 -6.87 7.72 -11.70
C ILE A 128 -7.70 9.00 -11.80
N ALA A 129 -9.01 8.87 -12.04
CA ALA A 129 -9.92 10.01 -12.06
C ALA A 129 -10.53 10.23 -10.67
N ALA A 130 -10.40 11.42 -10.11
CA ALA A 130 -11.17 11.85 -8.96
C ALA A 130 -12.42 12.61 -9.42
N THR A 131 -13.56 12.23 -8.87
CA THR A 131 -14.87 12.83 -9.18
C THR A 131 -15.54 13.39 -7.93
N TYR A 132 -16.59 14.20 -8.11
CA TYR A 132 -17.37 14.74 -7.01
C TYR A 132 -18.08 13.66 -6.18
N ASP A 133 -18.59 12.63 -6.84
CA ASP A 133 -19.27 11.50 -6.17
C ASP A 133 -18.29 10.55 -5.47
N GLY A 134 -16.99 10.78 -5.65
CA GLY A 134 -15.93 9.88 -5.22
C GLY A 134 -15.63 8.80 -6.25
N SER A 135 -14.41 8.29 -6.19
CA SER A 135 -13.93 7.20 -7.06
C SER A 135 -13.19 6.18 -6.23
N GLU A 136 -13.43 4.90 -6.48
CA GLU A 136 -12.74 3.79 -5.83
C GLU A 136 -12.03 2.96 -6.90
N TYR A 137 -10.73 2.70 -6.68
CA TYR A 137 -9.90 1.85 -7.54
C TYR A 137 -9.32 0.70 -6.73
N THR A 138 -9.66 -0.52 -7.13
CA THR A 138 -9.21 -1.76 -6.49
C THR A 138 -8.19 -2.52 -7.33
N THR A 139 -7.99 -2.11 -8.59
CA THR A 139 -6.98 -2.70 -9.47
C THR A 139 -5.71 -1.85 -9.41
N ILE A 140 -4.71 -2.32 -8.67
CA ILE A 140 -3.39 -1.72 -8.59
C ILE A 140 -2.45 -2.59 -9.44
N ASP A 141 -1.92 -2.04 -10.53
CA ASP A 141 -1.12 -2.80 -11.50
C ASP A 141 0.27 -3.12 -10.96
N HIS A 142 0.84 -2.20 -10.16
CA HIS A 142 2.12 -2.34 -9.48
C HIS A 142 1.93 -2.17 -7.97
N PRO A 143 1.39 -3.20 -7.27
CA PRO A 143 0.96 -3.06 -5.88
C PRO A 143 2.11 -3.07 -4.86
N GLY A 144 3.30 -3.56 -5.23
CA GLY A 144 4.47 -3.61 -4.34
C GLY A 144 5.02 -2.21 -4.07
N LEU A 145 5.14 -1.86 -2.79
CA LEU A 145 5.65 -0.57 -2.31
C LEU A 145 6.80 -0.88 -1.36
N ASP A 146 8.03 -0.58 -1.79
CA ASP A 146 9.24 -0.96 -1.07
C ASP A 146 9.56 0.00 0.08
N MET A 147 10.09 -0.55 1.16
CA MET A 147 10.63 0.24 2.27
C MET A 147 11.67 1.24 1.74
N ASP A 148 11.70 2.42 2.33
CA ASP A 148 12.54 3.57 1.98
C ASP A 148 12.12 4.34 0.73
N ASP A 149 11.17 3.86 -0.07
CA ASP A 149 10.59 4.63 -1.16
C ASP A 149 9.71 5.77 -0.66
N TRP A 150 9.55 6.77 -1.53
CA TRP A 150 8.63 7.88 -1.35
C TRP A 150 7.36 7.61 -2.15
N LEU A 151 6.21 7.76 -1.52
CA LEU A 151 4.94 7.89 -2.24
C LEU A 151 4.76 9.35 -2.65
N TYR A 152 4.50 9.55 -3.92
CA TYR A 152 4.29 10.86 -4.52
C TYR A 152 3.01 10.87 -5.34
N LEU A 153 2.17 11.88 -5.13
CA LEU A 153 0.96 12.11 -5.91
C LEU A 153 1.25 13.20 -6.95
N SER A 154 1.04 12.91 -8.22
CA SER A 154 1.21 13.86 -9.33
C SER A 154 -0.11 14.08 -10.06
N ILE A 155 -0.41 15.35 -10.40
CA ILE A 155 -1.59 15.69 -11.18
C ILE A 155 -1.26 15.54 -12.66
N ALA A 156 -2.02 14.64 -13.33
CA ALA A 156 -1.86 14.40 -14.74
C ALA A 156 -2.47 15.55 -15.56
N SER A 157 -1.82 15.90 -16.68
CA SER A 157 -2.43 16.74 -17.70
C SER A 157 -3.51 15.93 -18.41
N GLY A 158 -4.77 16.28 -18.18
CA GLY A 158 -5.93 15.48 -18.58
C GLY A 158 -5.99 15.12 -20.05
N SER A 159 -6.34 13.92 -20.29
CA SER A 159 -7.46 13.29 -20.99
C SER A 159 -7.31 11.79 -20.80
N GLY A 160 -7.94 11.24 -19.75
CA GLY A 160 -8.24 9.81 -19.79
C GLY A 160 -9.24 9.63 -20.91
N ASP A 161 -8.90 8.85 -21.93
CA ASP A 161 -9.87 8.32 -22.86
C ASP A 161 -10.99 7.71 -22.02
N ASP A 162 -12.21 8.19 -22.24
CA ASP A 162 -13.43 7.76 -21.54
C ASP A 162 -13.83 6.36 -22.08
N ASP A 163 -12.95 5.39 -21.87
CA ASP A 163 -13.24 3.97 -22.10
C ASP A 163 -13.90 3.39 -20.85
N THR A 164 -15.18 3.72 -20.66
CA THR A 164 -16.09 2.84 -19.91
C THR A 164 -16.10 1.48 -20.61
N PRO A 165 -15.77 0.36 -19.92
CA PRO A 165 -15.93 -0.96 -20.50
C PRO A 165 -17.41 -1.27 -20.60
N GLY A 166 -17.97 -1.17 -21.81
CA GLY A 166 -19.19 -1.79 -22.22
C GLY A 166 -20.42 -0.92 -22.29
N GLU A 167 -20.63 -0.23 -23.43
CA GLU A 167 -21.91 -0.33 -24.14
C GLU A 167 -21.65 -0.04 -25.61
N GLY A 168 -21.98 -1.02 -26.45
CA GLY A 168 -21.84 -0.91 -27.87
C GLY A 168 -22.89 0.00 -28.49
N GLY A 169 -22.45 0.79 -29.44
CA GLY A 169 -23.32 1.27 -30.53
C GLY A 169 -23.77 2.72 -30.44
N ALA A 170 -23.27 3.46 -31.37
CA ALA A 170 -23.99 4.40 -32.21
C ALA A 170 -23.41 5.83 -32.25
N THR A 171 -22.87 6.12 -33.46
CA THR A 171 -23.02 7.35 -34.22
C THR A 171 -22.58 8.68 -33.63
N GLY A 172 -21.47 9.15 -34.18
CA GLY A 172 -21.22 10.52 -34.63
C GLY A 172 -21.77 11.66 -33.79
N ARG A 173 -20.92 12.21 -32.93
CA ARG A 173 -21.09 13.59 -32.48
C ARG A 173 -19.78 14.33 -32.71
N THR A 174 -19.77 15.19 -33.72
CA THR A 174 -18.82 16.28 -33.85
C THR A 174 -18.97 17.19 -32.64
N GLY A 175 -18.23 16.94 -31.58
CA GLY A 175 -18.12 17.79 -30.41
C GLY A 175 -16.93 18.70 -30.58
N THR A 176 -17.17 19.97 -30.63
CA THR A 176 -16.23 21.08 -30.54
C THR A 176 -15.19 20.81 -29.46
N GLU A 177 -13.94 20.84 -29.87
CA GLU A 177 -12.76 20.85 -29.00
C GLU A 177 -12.96 21.88 -27.87
N PRO A 178 -12.82 21.50 -26.59
CA PRO A 178 -12.85 22.49 -25.53
C PRO A 178 -11.65 23.42 -25.67
N PRO A 179 -11.79 24.71 -25.36
CA PRO A 179 -10.73 25.67 -25.53
C PRO A 179 -9.50 25.26 -24.72
N ALA A 180 -8.33 25.28 -25.37
CA ALA A 180 -7.03 25.20 -24.74
C ALA A 180 -6.81 26.41 -23.82
N GLY A 181 -7.43 26.40 -22.67
CA GLY A 181 -7.26 27.37 -21.61
C GLY A 181 -7.01 26.58 -20.32
N GLY A 182 -5.76 26.51 -19.88
CA GLY A 182 -5.42 25.99 -18.55
C GLY A 182 -5.99 26.94 -17.48
N GLY A 183 -7.29 26.90 -17.27
CA GLY A 183 -7.93 27.53 -16.12
C GLY A 183 -7.54 26.76 -14.88
N GLU A 184 -7.18 27.46 -13.81
CA GLU A 184 -7.02 26.85 -12.48
C GLU A 184 -8.34 26.16 -12.12
N VAL A 185 -8.30 24.84 -11.96
CA VAL A 185 -9.42 24.06 -11.44
C VAL A 185 -9.47 24.33 -9.94
N LEU A 186 -10.38 25.23 -9.53
CA LEU A 186 -10.56 25.55 -8.12
C LEU A 186 -11.27 24.39 -7.42
N GLY A 187 -10.62 23.80 -6.43
CA GLY A 187 -11.21 22.69 -5.68
C GLY A 187 -10.22 22.00 -4.75
N VAL A 188 -10.70 20.98 -4.10
CA VAL A 188 -9.92 20.17 -3.16
C VAL A 188 -9.91 18.72 -3.63
N LEU A 189 -8.75 18.21 -3.98
CA LEU A 189 -8.53 16.81 -4.24
C LEU A 189 -8.10 16.10 -2.95
N THR A 190 -8.85 15.09 -2.55
CA THR A 190 -8.47 14.19 -1.45
C THR A 190 -8.26 12.79 -1.99
N VAL A 191 -7.12 12.20 -1.67
CA VAL A 191 -6.75 10.84 -2.09
C VAL A 191 -6.38 10.04 -0.85
N ILE A 192 -6.92 8.83 -0.77
CA ILE A 192 -6.62 7.84 0.28
C ILE A 192 -6.08 6.60 -0.39
N LEU A 193 -4.81 6.28 -0.12
CA LEU A 193 -4.22 5.00 -0.51
C LEU A 193 -4.32 4.04 0.68
N THR A 194 -4.99 2.91 0.47
CA THR A 194 -5.09 1.82 1.45
C THR A 194 -4.13 0.71 1.08
N CYS A 195 -3.28 0.32 2.02
CA CYS A 195 -2.27 -0.71 1.85
C CYS A 195 -2.39 -1.78 2.93
N THR A 196 -1.80 -2.94 2.69
CA THR A 196 -1.60 -4.00 3.68
C THR A 196 -0.11 -4.21 3.91
N VAL A 197 0.27 -4.51 5.15
CA VAL A 197 1.64 -4.87 5.50
C VAL A 197 1.94 -6.27 4.96
N TYR A 198 3.15 -6.44 4.43
CA TYR A 198 3.62 -7.68 3.82
C TYR A 198 4.02 -8.71 4.87
#